data_b09d7e369c9f6657c093d838963f4a7a
#
_entry.id   b09d7e369c9f6657c093d838963f4a7a
#
_cell.length_a   1.000
_cell.length_b   1.000
_cell.length_c   1.000
_cell.angle_alpha   90.00
_cell.angle_beta   90.00
_cell.angle_gamma   90.00
#
_symmetry.space_group_name_H-M   'P 1'
#
loop_
_entity.id
_entity.type
_entity.pdbx_description
1 polymer ?
#
loop_
_entity_poly.entity_id
_entity_poly.type
_entity_poly.pdbx_seq_one_letter_code
_entity_poly.pdbx_strand_id
1 'polypeptide(L)'
;MEIFSISGRFVLFFGFLGIYPPFRAIMAVRIHFKEKKMVSTKTQIAGFEFDNCLMNAAGVACMTTEELEEVKNSAAGTFVTKTATLEFRAGNPEPRYQDVPLGSINSMGLPNQGLDYYLNYLLELQETDPDRTFFLSLVGMSPEETHTILKKVQESDFKGLTELNLSCPNVPGKPQIAYDFETTDRILSEVFAYFTKPLGIKLPPYFDIVHFDQAAAIFNKYPLKFVNCVNSIGNGLYIEDESVVIRPKNGFGGIGGEYIKPTALANVHAFYQRLNPEIQIVGTGGVLTGRDAFEHILCGASMVQIGTTLQKEGMGAFDRITAELKAIMEEKGYQSLEDFRGKLHYID
;
A
#
# COMPACT_ATOMS: atom_id res chain seq x y z
N MET A 1 -6.95 -49.67 -20.62
CA MET A 1 -7.44 -48.62 -19.76
C MET A 1 -8.03 -47.58 -20.71
N GLU A 2 -9.33 -47.47 -20.80
CA GLU A 2 -9.97 -46.50 -21.66
C GLU A 2 -10.69 -45.48 -20.76
N ILE A 3 -10.51 -44.19 -21.11
CA ILE A 3 -11.08 -43.06 -20.36
C ILE A 3 -12.19 -42.45 -21.21
N PHE A 4 -13.44 -42.50 -20.73
CA PHE A 4 -14.58 -41.82 -21.37
C PHE A 4 -15.09 -40.70 -20.46
N SER A 5 -15.30 -39.52 -21.06
CA SER A 5 -15.93 -38.39 -20.39
C SER A 5 -17.40 -38.30 -20.82
N ILE A 6 -18.31 -38.41 -19.87
CA ILE A 6 -19.74 -38.13 -20.07
C ILE A 6 -20.18 -37.17 -18.98
N SER A 7 -20.63 -35.98 -19.37
CA SER A 7 -21.18 -34.93 -18.47
C SER A 7 -20.32 -34.59 -17.24
N GLY A 8 -19.02 -34.32 -17.45
CA GLY A 8 -18.12 -33.84 -16.39
C GLY A 8 -17.71 -34.91 -15.37
N ARG A 9 -17.87 -36.21 -15.68
CA ARG A 9 -17.48 -37.33 -14.81
C ARG A 9 -16.52 -38.26 -15.54
N PHE A 10 -15.36 -38.57 -14.93
CA PHE A 10 -14.42 -39.55 -15.43
C PHE A 10 -14.71 -40.87 -14.73
N VAL A 11 -14.88 -41.96 -15.53
CA VAL A 11 -15.03 -43.35 -15.03
C VAL A 11 -13.80 -44.12 -15.50
N LEU A 12 -13.02 -44.65 -14.57
CA LEU A 12 -11.88 -45.52 -14.84
C LEU A 12 -12.33 -46.97 -14.90
N PHE A 13 -12.12 -47.65 -16.05
CA PHE A 13 -12.33 -49.06 -16.20
C PHE A 13 -11.00 -49.84 -16.01
N PHE A 14 -10.93 -50.70 -15.01
CA PHE A 14 -9.88 -51.69 -14.87
C PHE A 14 -10.39 -53.00 -15.40
N GLY A 15 -9.82 -53.47 -16.50
CA GLY A 15 -10.05 -54.84 -17.00
C GLY A 15 -9.07 -55.83 -16.37
N PHE A 16 -9.55 -56.76 -15.59
CA PHE A 16 -8.79 -57.94 -15.18
C PHE A 16 -9.10 -59.11 -16.13
N LEU A 17 -8.05 -59.67 -16.80
CA LEU A 17 -8.13 -60.91 -17.52
C LEU A 17 -7.94 -62.05 -16.51
N GLY A 18 -9.03 -62.69 -16.13
CA GLY A 18 -9.02 -63.91 -15.30
C GLY A 18 -10.27 -64.72 -15.57
N ILE A 19 -10.04 -66.00 -15.87
CA ILE A 19 -11.01 -67.05 -16.30
C ILE A 19 -11.97 -67.36 -15.13
N TYR A 20 -13.22 -66.91 -15.19
CA TYR A 20 -14.48 -67.45 -14.69
C TYR A 20 -15.57 -66.36 -14.60
N PRO A 21 -16.84 -66.60 -15.01
CA PRO A 21 -17.92 -65.61 -15.02
C PRO A 21 -18.84 -65.68 -13.79
N PRO A 22 -19.82 -64.84 -13.60
CA PRO A 22 -19.94 -63.39 -13.84
C PRO A 22 -20.36 -62.60 -12.57
N PHE A 23 -19.52 -61.83 -11.99
CA PHE A 23 -19.91 -60.71 -11.16
C PHE A 23 -19.04 -59.51 -11.47
N ARG A 24 -19.51 -58.59 -12.33
CA ARG A 24 -18.90 -57.29 -12.51
C ARG A 24 -19.31 -56.40 -11.34
N ALA A 25 -18.46 -56.31 -10.33
CA ALA A 25 -18.63 -55.24 -9.34
C ALA A 25 -18.08 -53.94 -9.96
N ILE A 26 -19.01 -53.04 -10.32
CA ILE A 26 -18.67 -51.68 -10.74
C ILE A 26 -18.41 -50.87 -9.46
N MET A 27 -17.15 -50.73 -9.09
CA MET A 27 -16.76 -49.85 -7.99
C MET A 27 -16.69 -48.41 -8.54
N ALA A 28 -17.78 -47.67 -8.41
CA ALA A 28 -17.80 -46.25 -8.75
C ALA A 28 -17.05 -45.45 -7.65
N VAL A 29 -15.78 -45.17 -7.88
CA VAL A 29 -15.03 -44.25 -7.04
C VAL A 29 -15.52 -42.85 -7.37
N ARG A 30 -16.30 -42.27 -6.48
CA ARG A 30 -16.74 -40.86 -6.57
C ARG A 30 -15.56 -39.99 -6.18
N ILE A 31 -14.74 -39.56 -7.15
CA ILE A 31 -13.73 -38.52 -6.93
C ILE A 31 -14.49 -37.20 -6.90
N HIS A 32 -14.71 -36.67 -5.71
CA HIS A 32 -15.16 -35.30 -5.57
C HIS A 32 -13.96 -34.39 -5.82
N PHE A 33 -13.83 -33.87 -7.03
CA PHE A 33 -13.03 -32.70 -7.24
C PHE A 33 -13.74 -31.55 -6.52
N LYS A 34 -13.26 -31.16 -5.34
CA LYS A 34 -13.56 -29.84 -4.83
C LYS A 34 -13.01 -28.86 -5.87
N GLU A 35 -13.88 -28.11 -6.54
CA GLU A 35 -13.42 -26.95 -7.31
C GLU A 35 -12.54 -26.12 -6.39
N LYS A 36 -11.26 -26.03 -6.71
CA LYS A 36 -10.32 -25.19 -5.96
C LYS A 36 -10.75 -23.76 -6.26
N LYS A 37 -11.51 -23.13 -5.34
CA LYS A 37 -11.84 -21.71 -5.46
C LYS A 37 -10.53 -20.96 -5.59
N MET A 38 -10.40 -20.14 -6.63
CA MET A 38 -9.21 -19.33 -6.80
C MET A 38 -9.11 -18.29 -5.68
N VAL A 39 -7.94 -18.18 -5.09
CA VAL A 39 -7.65 -17.19 -4.06
C VAL A 39 -7.64 -15.79 -4.67
N SER A 40 -8.31 -14.86 -4.03
CA SER A 40 -8.46 -13.48 -4.47
C SER A 40 -7.65 -12.52 -3.61
N THR A 41 -6.83 -11.68 -4.25
CA THR A 41 -6.15 -10.55 -3.61
C THR A 41 -6.88 -9.22 -3.81
N LYS A 42 -8.13 -9.27 -4.29
CA LYS A 42 -8.99 -8.09 -4.42
C LYS A 42 -9.20 -7.41 -3.08
N THR A 43 -9.29 -6.10 -3.12
CA THR A 43 -9.51 -5.27 -1.95
C THR A 43 -10.38 -4.07 -2.27
N GLN A 44 -10.74 -3.30 -1.24
CA GLN A 44 -11.54 -2.09 -1.37
C GLN A 44 -10.97 -0.98 -0.47
N ILE A 45 -10.96 0.25 -0.98
CA ILE A 45 -10.67 1.48 -0.20
C ILE A 45 -11.70 2.54 -0.55
N ALA A 46 -12.36 3.12 0.44
CA ALA A 46 -13.34 4.19 0.28
C ALA A 46 -14.48 3.88 -0.70
N GLY A 47 -14.85 2.61 -0.83
CA GLY A 47 -15.87 2.15 -1.78
C GLY A 47 -15.34 1.85 -3.19
N PHE A 48 -14.08 2.11 -3.50
CA PHE A 48 -13.44 1.73 -4.76
C PHE A 48 -12.84 0.33 -4.65
N GLU A 49 -13.08 -0.50 -5.67
CA GLU A 49 -12.56 -1.86 -5.75
C GLU A 49 -11.24 -1.89 -6.52
N PHE A 50 -10.33 -2.78 -6.10
CA PHE A 50 -9.03 -3.01 -6.71
C PHE A 50 -8.80 -4.51 -6.89
N ASP A 51 -8.33 -4.92 -8.07
CA ASP A 51 -8.11 -6.33 -8.39
C ASP A 51 -6.93 -6.96 -7.64
N ASN A 52 -6.03 -6.13 -7.10
CA ASN A 52 -4.92 -6.54 -6.25
C ASN A 52 -4.73 -5.54 -5.10
N CYS A 53 -4.32 -6.04 -3.94
CA CYS A 53 -4.05 -5.22 -2.76
C CYS A 53 -2.68 -4.53 -2.76
N LEU A 54 -1.84 -4.73 -3.78
CA LEU A 54 -0.50 -4.16 -3.87
C LEU A 54 -0.47 -2.92 -4.75
N MET A 55 0.30 -1.92 -4.34
CA MET A 55 0.57 -0.70 -5.10
C MET A 55 1.97 -0.15 -4.78
N ASN A 56 2.46 0.81 -5.56
CA ASN A 56 3.70 1.51 -5.24
C ASN A 56 3.54 2.45 -4.04
N ALA A 57 4.64 2.82 -3.39
CA ALA A 57 4.67 3.90 -2.40
C ALA A 57 4.92 5.25 -3.11
N ALA A 58 4.36 6.36 -2.56
CA ALA A 58 4.43 7.73 -3.11
C ALA A 58 5.86 8.34 -3.15
N GLY A 59 6.84 7.55 -3.49
CA GLY A 59 8.26 7.92 -3.57
C GLY A 59 9.03 7.09 -4.57
N VAL A 60 8.42 6.02 -5.11
CA VAL A 60 9.05 5.04 -5.99
C VAL A 60 8.17 4.79 -7.20
N ALA A 61 8.78 4.77 -8.39
CA ALA A 61 8.12 4.54 -9.68
C ALA A 61 6.89 5.44 -9.88
N CYS A 62 7.03 6.74 -9.62
CA CYS A 62 5.90 7.66 -9.65
C CYS A 62 6.29 9.13 -9.92
N MET A 63 7.55 9.37 -10.31
CA MET A 63 8.05 10.71 -10.57
C MET A 63 7.52 11.28 -11.88
N THR A 64 7.37 10.43 -12.90
CA THR A 64 6.89 10.81 -14.22
C THR A 64 5.66 9.99 -14.63
N THR A 65 4.96 10.43 -15.66
CA THR A 65 3.80 9.72 -16.22
C THR A 65 4.20 8.37 -16.80
N GLU A 66 5.41 8.26 -17.36
CA GLU A 66 5.96 7.00 -17.89
C GLU A 66 6.13 5.97 -16.77
N GLU A 67 6.70 6.37 -15.61
CA GLU A 67 6.82 5.49 -14.45
C GLU A 67 5.43 5.07 -13.93
N LEU A 68 4.46 5.97 -13.89
CA LEU A 68 3.09 5.67 -13.49
C LEU A 68 2.39 4.71 -14.45
N GLU A 69 2.64 4.84 -15.78
CA GLU A 69 2.16 3.89 -16.79
C GLU A 69 2.77 2.49 -16.59
N GLU A 70 4.05 2.39 -16.24
CA GLU A 70 4.67 1.10 -15.93
C GLU A 70 3.99 0.42 -14.75
N VAL A 71 3.71 1.17 -13.65
CA VAL A 71 2.96 0.62 -12.50
C VAL A 71 1.54 0.24 -12.91
N LYS A 72 0.84 1.10 -13.66
CA LYS A 72 -0.53 0.84 -14.15
C LYS A 72 -0.61 -0.45 -14.98
N ASN A 73 0.40 -0.73 -15.78
CA ASN A 73 0.45 -1.89 -16.66
C ASN A 73 1.06 -3.15 -16.00
N SER A 74 1.45 -3.08 -14.72
CA SER A 74 1.95 -4.20 -13.93
C SER A 74 0.82 -4.97 -13.23
N ALA A 75 1.19 -5.94 -12.39
CA ALA A 75 0.25 -6.66 -11.52
C ALA A 75 -0.22 -5.84 -10.30
N ALA A 76 0.16 -4.56 -10.16
CA ALA A 76 -0.37 -3.67 -9.13
C ALA A 76 -1.88 -3.44 -9.29
N GLY A 77 -2.62 -3.38 -8.20
CA GLY A 77 -4.06 -3.08 -8.23
C GLY A 77 -4.34 -1.63 -8.64
N THR A 78 -3.44 -0.73 -8.28
CA THR A 78 -3.47 0.69 -8.61
C THR A 78 -2.09 1.31 -8.38
N PHE A 79 -1.99 2.64 -8.56
CA PHE A 79 -0.82 3.40 -8.17
C PHE A 79 -1.16 4.64 -7.36
N VAL A 80 -0.14 5.18 -6.66
CA VAL A 80 -0.13 6.52 -6.08
C VAL A 80 0.92 7.38 -6.79
N THR A 81 0.57 8.63 -7.10
CA THR A 81 1.50 9.59 -7.69
C THR A 81 2.64 9.95 -6.72
N LYS A 82 3.71 10.54 -7.22
CA LYS A 82 4.65 11.26 -6.36
C LYS A 82 3.89 12.30 -5.54
N THR A 83 4.26 12.42 -4.26
CA THR A 83 3.69 13.50 -3.43
C THR A 83 3.98 14.85 -4.06
N ALA A 84 2.95 15.49 -4.58
CA ALA A 84 3.04 16.77 -5.28
C ALA A 84 3.03 17.93 -4.30
N THR A 85 3.86 18.95 -4.58
CA THR A 85 3.72 20.32 -4.07
C THR A 85 2.98 21.17 -5.10
N LEU A 86 2.60 22.41 -4.76
CA LEU A 86 1.90 23.29 -5.70
C LEU A 86 2.70 23.45 -6.99
N GLU A 87 4.00 23.72 -6.85
CA GLU A 87 4.93 23.94 -7.95
C GLU A 87 5.98 22.81 -8.03
N PHE A 88 6.68 22.74 -9.16
CA PHE A 88 7.83 21.86 -9.38
C PHE A 88 8.90 22.01 -8.28
N ARG A 89 9.49 20.88 -7.87
CA ARG A 89 10.64 20.86 -6.96
C ARG A 89 11.72 19.90 -7.45
N ALA A 90 12.95 20.40 -7.50
CA ALA A 90 14.14 19.58 -7.84
C ALA A 90 14.52 18.61 -6.70
N GLY A 91 14.13 18.93 -5.45
CA GLY A 91 14.56 18.19 -4.27
C GLY A 91 15.94 18.59 -3.77
N ASN A 92 16.51 17.77 -2.89
CA ASN A 92 17.82 17.99 -2.31
C ASN A 92 18.96 17.62 -3.29
N PRO A 93 20.21 18.14 -3.10
CA PRO A 93 21.35 17.76 -3.91
C PRO A 93 21.76 16.29 -3.71
N GLU A 94 22.35 15.71 -4.74
CA GLU A 94 22.88 14.34 -4.74
C GLU A 94 24.23 14.22 -4.00
N PRO A 95 24.58 13.03 -3.46
CA PRO A 95 23.74 11.84 -3.33
C PRO A 95 22.70 12.01 -2.21
N ARG A 96 21.42 11.78 -2.52
CA ARG A 96 20.28 11.93 -1.61
C ARG A 96 19.52 10.63 -1.35
N TYR A 97 19.97 9.55 -1.96
CA TYR A 97 19.46 8.18 -1.80
C TYR A 97 20.62 7.20 -1.86
N GLN A 98 20.60 6.20 -1.02
CA GLN A 98 21.55 5.09 -1.02
C GLN A 98 20.86 3.79 -0.61
N ASP A 99 21.09 2.73 -1.40
CA ASP A 99 20.78 1.38 -0.99
C ASP A 99 21.72 0.92 0.11
N VAL A 100 21.16 0.22 1.10
CA VAL A 100 21.92 -0.38 2.20
C VAL A 100 21.47 -1.83 2.40
N PRO A 101 22.22 -2.68 3.11
CA PRO A 101 21.98 -4.14 3.14
C PRO A 101 20.53 -4.55 3.43
N LEU A 102 19.86 -3.93 4.40
CA LEU A 102 18.48 -4.28 4.78
C LEU A 102 17.47 -3.21 4.36
N GLY A 103 17.81 -2.37 3.39
CA GLY A 103 16.88 -1.35 2.96
C GLY A 103 17.49 -0.22 2.18
N SER A 104 17.17 1.00 2.57
CA SER A 104 17.65 2.23 1.96
C SER A 104 17.67 3.38 2.97
N ILE A 105 18.49 4.39 2.71
CA ILE A 105 18.45 5.68 3.38
C ILE A 105 18.22 6.78 2.34
N ASN A 106 17.35 7.75 2.65
CA ASN A 106 17.07 8.83 1.73
C ASN A 106 16.82 10.16 2.44
N SER A 107 17.17 11.24 1.76
CA SER A 107 16.79 12.61 2.11
C SER A 107 16.43 13.35 0.83
N MET A 108 15.35 12.91 0.17
CA MET A 108 14.98 13.33 -1.19
C MET A 108 14.65 14.81 -1.31
N GLY A 109 14.03 15.44 -0.30
CA GLY A 109 13.62 16.83 -0.32
C GLY A 109 12.39 17.11 -1.19
N LEU A 110 11.50 16.10 -1.35
CA LEU A 110 10.27 16.20 -2.14
C LEU A 110 10.48 16.58 -3.61
N PRO A 111 11.38 15.93 -4.38
CA PRO A 111 11.40 16.16 -5.83
C PRO A 111 10.05 15.74 -6.42
N ASN A 112 9.44 16.59 -7.24
CA ASN A 112 8.17 16.31 -7.93
C ASN A 112 7.93 17.33 -9.04
N GLN A 113 6.99 17.01 -9.97
CA GLN A 113 6.68 17.82 -11.14
C GLN A 113 5.66 18.93 -10.89
N GLY A 114 5.16 19.07 -9.66
CA GLY A 114 4.08 19.98 -9.30
C GLY A 114 2.69 19.35 -9.43
N LEU A 115 1.70 19.95 -8.76
CA LEU A 115 0.34 19.42 -8.70
C LEU A 115 -0.29 19.24 -10.07
N ASP A 116 -0.21 20.27 -10.92
CA ASP A 116 -0.92 20.28 -12.21
C ASP A 116 -0.45 19.17 -13.14
N TYR A 117 0.84 18.78 -13.09
CA TYR A 117 1.37 17.66 -13.85
C TYR A 117 0.65 16.34 -13.54
N TYR A 118 0.54 16.00 -12.26
CA TYR A 118 -0.09 14.74 -11.86
C TYR A 118 -1.61 14.80 -11.96
N LEU A 119 -2.22 15.94 -11.61
CA LEU A 119 -3.66 16.09 -11.65
C LEU A 119 -4.19 15.99 -13.10
N ASN A 120 -3.55 16.67 -14.07
CA ASN A 120 -3.93 16.59 -15.47
C ASN A 120 -3.81 15.17 -16.01
N TYR A 121 -2.74 14.46 -15.68
CA TYR A 121 -2.57 13.06 -16.06
C TYR A 121 -3.67 12.16 -15.48
N LEU A 122 -4.03 12.34 -14.21
CA LEU A 122 -5.10 11.56 -13.59
C LEU A 122 -6.48 11.89 -14.18
N LEU A 123 -6.73 13.13 -14.58
CA LEU A 123 -7.96 13.53 -15.28
C LEU A 123 -8.04 12.86 -16.67
N GLU A 124 -6.94 12.81 -17.41
CA GLU A 124 -6.86 12.07 -18.68
C GLU A 124 -7.12 10.57 -18.48
N LEU A 125 -6.56 9.96 -17.43
CA LEU A 125 -6.80 8.56 -17.12
C LEU A 125 -8.26 8.28 -16.76
N GLN A 126 -8.96 9.19 -16.09
CA GLN A 126 -10.40 9.02 -15.81
C GLN A 126 -11.24 8.94 -17.09
N GLU A 127 -10.80 9.56 -18.18
CA GLU A 127 -11.47 9.50 -19.46
C GLU A 127 -11.09 8.24 -20.26
N THR A 128 -9.82 7.83 -20.18
CA THR A 128 -9.27 6.73 -20.99
C THR A 128 -9.35 5.37 -20.31
N ASP A 129 -9.41 5.32 -18.99
CA ASP A 129 -9.49 4.11 -18.17
C ASP A 129 -10.49 4.32 -17.00
N PRO A 130 -11.80 4.56 -17.30
CA PRO A 130 -12.80 4.99 -16.32
C PRO A 130 -13.14 3.95 -15.26
N ASP A 131 -12.80 2.70 -15.49
CA ASP A 131 -13.07 1.60 -14.56
C ASP A 131 -12.00 1.47 -13.46
N ARG A 132 -10.89 2.23 -13.57
CA ARG A 132 -9.79 2.21 -12.60
C ARG A 132 -9.74 3.48 -11.77
N THR A 133 -9.37 3.32 -10.51
CA THR A 133 -9.21 4.41 -9.55
C THR A 133 -7.74 4.53 -9.13
N PHE A 134 -7.24 5.76 -9.06
CA PHE A 134 -5.86 6.07 -8.73
C PHE A 134 -5.77 7.03 -7.55
N PHE A 135 -4.58 7.08 -6.93
CA PHE A 135 -4.30 7.94 -5.78
C PHE A 135 -3.46 9.14 -6.19
N LEU A 136 -3.89 10.32 -5.79
CA LEU A 136 -3.12 11.57 -5.86
C LEU A 136 -2.52 11.89 -4.50
N SER A 137 -1.21 11.76 -4.36
CA SER A 137 -0.50 12.16 -3.13
C SER A 137 -0.06 13.62 -3.22
N LEU A 138 -0.26 14.39 -2.15
CA LEU A 138 0.07 15.81 -2.13
C LEU A 138 0.50 16.30 -0.74
N VAL A 139 1.18 17.44 -0.72
CA VAL A 139 1.62 18.13 0.50
C VAL A 139 1.75 19.63 0.24
N GLY A 140 1.27 20.46 1.15
CA GLY A 140 1.63 21.88 1.17
C GLY A 140 2.90 22.12 1.98
N MET A 141 3.71 23.07 1.56
CA MET A 141 4.91 23.50 2.29
C MET A 141 4.58 24.46 3.45
N SER A 142 3.33 24.93 3.48
CA SER A 142 2.71 25.68 4.59
C SER A 142 1.23 25.29 4.71
N PRO A 143 0.54 25.65 5.81
CA PRO A 143 -0.90 25.48 5.92
C PRO A 143 -1.66 26.15 4.75
N GLU A 144 -1.28 27.35 4.36
CA GLU A 144 -1.90 28.11 3.26
C GLU A 144 -1.73 27.40 1.92
N GLU A 145 -0.54 26.85 1.65
CA GLU A 145 -0.28 26.04 0.45
C GLU A 145 -1.08 24.74 0.47
N THR A 146 -1.21 24.09 1.63
CA THR A 146 -2.04 22.89 1.81
C THR A 146 -3.49 23.18 1.40
N HIS A 147 -4.05 24.31 1.84
CA HIS A 147 -5.39 24.73 1.45
C HIS A 147 -5.49 25.07 -0.03
N THR A 148 -4.49 25.74 -0.60
CA THR A 148 -4.46 26.09 -2.03
C THR A 148 -4.48 24.83 -2.89
N ILE A 149 -3.63 23.85 -2.58
CA ILE A 149 -3.55 22.58 -3.29
C ILE A 149 -4.87 21.81 -3.20
N LEU A 150 -5.41 21.65 -1.99
CA LEU A 150 -6.66 20.91 -1.78
C LEU A 150 -7.86 21.59 -2.43
N LYS A 151 -7.92 22.93 -2.46
CA LYS A 151 -8.97 23.66 -3.20
C LYS A 151 -8.89 23.40 -4.71
N LYS A 152 -7.68 23.44 -5.31
CA LYS A 152 -7.52 23.07 -6.73
C LYS A 152 -8.03 21.65 -7.02
N VAL A 153 -7.72 20.69 -6.15
CA VAL A 153 -8.24 19.31 -6.30
C VAL A 153 -9.76 19.27 -6.11
N GLN A 154 -10.30 19.99 -5.11
CA GLN A 154 -11.74 20.05 -4.86
C GLN A 154 -12.50 20.62 -6.07
N GLU A 155 -11.97 21.66 -6.70
CA GLU A 155 -12.57 22.36 -7.85
C GLU A 155 -12.41 21.60 -9.18
N SER A 156 -11.48 20.61 -9.24
CA SER A 156 -11.27 19.79 -10.43
C SER A 156 -12.31 18.66 -10.54
N ASP A 157 -12.38 18.02 -11.70
CA ASP A 157 -13.22 16.83 -11.94
C ASP A 157 -12.59 15.52 -11.44
N PHE A 158 -11.50 15.57 -10.68
CA PHE A 158 -10.85 14.37 -10.14
C PHE A 158 -11.78 13.61 -9.20
N LYS A 159 -11.95 12.31 -9.46
CA LYS A 159 -12.85 11.40 -8.73
C LYS A 159 -12.12 10.31 -7.95
N GLY A 160 -10.78 10.27 -8.04
CA GLY A 160 -9.96 9.28 -7.34
C GLY A 160 -9.76 9.59 -5.86
N LEU A 161 -8.77 8.94 -5.28
CA LEU A 161 -8.42 9.05 -3.86
C LEU A 161 -7.32 10.09 -3.65
N THR A 162 -7.51 11.00 -2.72
CA THR A 162 -6.49 12.01 -2.35
C THR A 162 -5.76 11.57 -1.08
N GLU A 163 -4.42 11.59 -1.10
CA GLU A 163 -3.56 11.33 0.06
C GLU A 163 -2.86 12.61 0.49
N LEU A 164 -3.20 13.16 1.65
CA LEU A 164 -2.46 14.28 2.26
C LEU A 164 -1.30 13.75 3.09
N ASN A 165 -0.08 14.06 2.68
CA ASN A 165 1.14 13.62 3.35
C ASN A 165 1.46 14.52 4.55
N LEU A 166 1.19 14.05 5.78
CA LEU A 166 1.49 14.75 7.04
C LEU A 166 2.87 14.41 7.61
N SER A 167 3.62 13.53 6.95
CA SER A 167 4.93 13.06 7.41
C SER A 167 6.11 13.86 6.86
N CYS A 168 5.86 14.95 6.16
CA CYS A 168 6.91 15.80 5.64
C CYS A 168 7.26 16.94 6.62
N PRO A 169 8.55 17.22 6.89
CA PRO A 169 8.95 18.38 7.68
C PRO A 169 8.79 19.65 6.82
N ASN A 170 7.63 20.28 6.89
CA ASN A 170 7.27 21.40 6.01
C ASN A 170 7.88 22.73 6.44
N VAL A 171 8.30 22.86 7.71
CA VAL A 171 8.87 24.11 8.24
C VAL A 171 10.21 23.81 8.90
N PRO A 172 11.32 24.44 8.48
CA PRO A 172 12.58 24.31 9.18
C PRO A 172 12.43 24.64 10.68
N GLY A 173 12.95 23.75 11.54
CA GLY A 173 12.89 23.92 12.99
C GLY A 173 11.57 23.52 13.66
N LYS A 174 10.56 23.07 12.89
CA LYS A 174 9.31 22.50 13.44
C LYS A 174 9.27 20.99 13.24
N PRO A 175 8.55 20.23 14.12
CA PRO A 175 8.32 18.81 13.93
C PRO A 175 7.49 18.55 12.66
N GLN A 176 7.46 17.30 12.21
CA GLN A 176 6.51 16.86 11.18
C GLN A 176 5.09 17.15 11.66
N ILE A 177 4.20 17.57 10.74
CA ILE A 177 2.82 17.99 11.10
C ILE A 177 2.12 16.91 11.92
N ALA A 178 2.26 15.64 11.55
CA ALA A 178 1.62 14.54 12.25
C ALA A 178 2.08 14.34 13.71
N TYR A 179 3.21 14.93 14.12
CA TYR A 179 3.65 14.94 15.52
C TYR A 179 3.21 16.19 16.30
N ASP A 180 2.64 17.18 15.62
CA ASP A 180 1.99 18.33 16.21
C ASP A 180 0.47 18.10 16.15
N PHE A 181 -0.07 17.47 17.20
CA PHE A 181 -1.46 17.05 17.26
C PHE A 181 -2.45 18.22 17.17
N GLU A 182 -2.12 19.38 17.76
CA GLU A 182 -2.96 20.59 17.68
C GLU A 182 -3.00 21.12 16.23
N THR A 183 -1.84 21.23 15.60
CA THR A 183 -1.75 21.65 14.19
C THR A 183 -2.46 20.65 13.27
N THR A 184 -2.30 19.33 13.52
CA THR A 184 -2.98 18.28 12.75
C THR A 184 -4.50 18.41 12.86
N ASP A 185 -5.04 18.56 14.06
CA ASP A 185 -6.48 18.70 14.31
C ASP A 185 -7.03 19.96 13.61
N ARG A 186 -6.33 21.07 13.74
CA ARG A 186 -6.70 22.34 13.08
C ARG A 186 -6.71 22.20 11.55
N ILE A 187 -5.67 21.66 10.93
CA ILE A 187 -5.59 21.47 9.47
C ILE A 187 -6.75 20.58 8.99
N LEU A 188 -7.00 19.45 9.65
CA LEU A 188 -8.09 18.56 9.27
C LEU A 188 -9.46 19.23 9.42
N SER A 189 -9.68 19.98 10.51
CA SER A 189 -10.90 20.73 10.72
C SER A 189 -11.15 21.76 9.61
N GLU A 190 -10.13 22.54 9.25
CA GLU A 190 -10.19 23.54 8.19
C GLU A 190 -10.41 22.90 6.80
N VAL A 191 -9.71 21.79 6.52
CA VAL A 191 -9.83 21.07 5.24
C VAL A 191 -11.22 20.47 5.07
N PHE A 192 -11.75 19.78 6.07
CA PHE A 192 -13.07 19.15 5.96
C PHE A 192 -14.25 20.14 6.01
N ALA A 193 -14.00 21.42 6.24
CA ALA A 193 -15.00 22.46 6.07
C ALA A 193 -15.37 22.71 4.57
N TYR A 194 -14.49 22.34 3.63
CA TYR A 194 -14.74 22.53 2.20
C TYR A 194 -14.41 21.34 1.32
N PHE A 195 -13.52 20.45 1.75
CA PHE A 195 -13.07 19.30 0.94
C PHE A 195 -14.00 18.12 1.15
N THR A 196 -14.71 17.72 0.10
CA THR A 196 -15.74 16.67 0.13
C THR A 196 -15.36 15.39 -0.62
N LYS A 197 -14.25 15.43 -1.36
CA LYS A 197 -13.73 14.25 -2.10
C LYS A 197 -13.09 13.24 -1.14
N PRO A 198 -12.95 11.97 -1.56
CA PRO A 198 -12.30 10.97 -0.71
C PRO A 198 -10.88 11.37 -0.33
N LEU A 199 -10.64 11.58 0.97
CA LEU A 199 -9.36 12.01 1.53
C LEU A 199 -8.84 11.00 2.55
N GLY A 200 -7.58 10.63 2.41
CA GLY A 200 -6.80 9.95 3.42
C GLY A 200 -5.54 10.72 3.77
N ILE A 201 -4.81 10.25 4.76
CA ILE A 201 -3.58 10.86 5.25
C ILE A 201 -2.44 9.85 5.29
N LYS A 202 -1.21 10.33 4.99
CA LYS A 202 0.00 9.54 5.17
C LYS A 202 0.78 10.03 6.38
N LEU A 203 1.16 9.08 7.24
CA LEU A 203 1.73 9.33 8.56
C LEU A 203 3.22 8.93 8.62
N PRO A 204 4.01 9.62 9.45
CA PRO A 204 5.27 9.09 9.95
C PRO A 204 4.98 7.93 10.91
N PRO A 205 6.00 7.13 11.26
CA PRO A 205 5.84 6.13 12.31
C PRO A 205 5.66 6.79 13.69
N TYR A 206 4.72 6.28 14.47
CA TYR A 206 4.61 6.55 15.90
C TYR A 206 5.29 5.43 16.70
N PHE A 207 5.82 5.76 17.86
CA PHE A 207 6.61 4.86 18.70
C PHE A 207 6.06 4.69 20.11
N ASP A 208 5.03 5.44 20.47
CA ASP A 208 4.46 5.51 21.80
C ASP A 208 2.94 5.24 21.77
N ILE A 209 2.46 4.42 22.69
CA ILE A 209 1.04 4.07 22.77
C ILE A 209 0.16 5.31 22.97
N VAL A 210 0.62 6.28 23.79
CA VAL A 210 -0.10 7.53 24.05
C VAL A 210 -0.26 8.34 22.76
N HIS A 211 0.76 8.35 21.89
CA HIS A 211 0.68 9.03 20.59
C HIS A 211 -0.31 8.35 19.63
N PHE A 212 -0.40 7.03 19.62
CA PHE A 212 -1.45 6.33 18.87
C PHE A 212 -2.85 6.72 19.35
N ASP A 213 -3.06 6.78 20.67
CA ASP A 213 -4.35 7.15 21.24
C ASP A 213 -4.72 8.60 20.88
N GLN A 214 -3.78 9.53 21.00
CA GLN A 214 -3.98 10.94 20.66
C GLN A 214 -4.26 11.14 19.18
N ALA A 215 -3.46 10.52 18.30
CA ALA A 215 -3.63 10.60 16.85
C ALA A 215 -4.99 10.02 16.43
N ALA A 216 -5.34 8.84 16.91
CA ALA A 216 -6.61 8.19 16.57
C ALA A 216 -7.81 9.02 17.08
N ALA A 217 -7.73 9.62 18.26
CA ALA A 217 -8.78 10.50 18.78
C ALA A 217 -9.02 11.71 17.88
N ILE A 218 -7.98 12.24 17.23
CA ILE A 218 -8.10 13.32 16.25
C ILE A 218 -8.70 12.78 14.95
N PHE A 219 -8.12 11.72 14.38
CA PHE A 219 -8.53 11.20 13.07
C PHE A 219 -9.99 10.75 13.06
N ASN A 220 -10.48 10.18 14.15
CA ASN A 220 -11.87 9.74 14.30
C ASN A 220 -12.91 10.89 14.33
N LYS A 221 -12.48 12.15 14.45
CA LYS A 221 -13.38 13.31 14.36
C LYS A 221 -13.79 13.63 12.92
N TYR A 222 -13.02 13.16 11.94
CA TYR A 222 -13.14 13.58 10.54
C TYR A 222 -13.54 12.43 9.64
N PRO A 223 -14.20 12.68 8.50
CA PRO A 223 -14.63 11.66 7.55
C PRO A 223 -13.48 11.17 6.66
N LEU A 224 -12.31 10.93 7.26
CA LEU A 224 -11.17 10.32 6.59
C LEU A 224 -11.57 8.96 6.00
N LYS A 225 -11.05 8.65 4.83
CA LYS A 225 -11.31 7.38 4.14
C LYS A 225 -10.22 6.35 4.41
N PHE A 226 -8.99 6.81 4.57
CA PHE A 226 -7.89 5.91 4.90
C PHE A 226 -6.75 6.63 5.65
N VAL A 227 -5.97 5.83 6.34
CA VAL A 227 -4.70 6.23 6.95
C VAL A 227 -3.60 5.34 6.38
N ASN A 228 -2.55 5.95 5.82
CA ASN A 228 -1.39 5.25 5.29
C ASN A 228 -0.26 5.26 6.33
N CYS A 229 0.15 4.13 6.82
CA CYS A 229 1.24 3.94 7.77
C CYS A 229 2.24 2.90 7.23
N VAL A 230 3.51 3.28 7.10
CA VAL A 230 4.20 4.48 7.55
C VAL A 230 5.06 5.07 6.44
N ASN A 231 5.48 6.33 6.59
CA ASN A 231 6.60 6.87 5.82
C ASN A 231 7.92 6.29 6.38
N SER A 232 9.05 6.55 5.73
CA SER A 232 10.38 6.16 6.22
C SER A 232 10.61 6.65 7.65
N ILE A 233 11.35 5.87 8.45
CA ILE A 233 11.76 6.27 9.81
C ILE A 233 12.80 7.36 9.69
N GLY A 234 12.45 8.57 10.09
CA GLY A 234 13.27 9.77 9.95
C GLY A 234 14.45 9.81 10.89
N ASN A 235 15.47 10.57 10.42
CA ASN A 235 16.72 10.89 11.10
C ASN A 235 17.61 9.68 11.42
N GLY A 236 17.62 8.67 10.56
CA GLY A 236 18.62 7.64 10.57
C GLY A 236 19.94 8.12 9.98
N LEU A 237 21.05 7.46 10.34
CA LEU A 237 22.36 7.60 9.74
C LEU A 237 22.84 6.24 9.24
N TYR A 238 23.49 6.24 8.10
CA TYR A 238 24.25 5.08 7.63
C TYR A 238 25.70 5.50 7.36
N ILE A 239 26.62 4.72 7.90
CA ILE A 239 28.06 5.01 7.86
C ILE A 239 28.76 3.90 7.08
N GLU A 240 29.55 4.29 6.11
CA GLU A 240 30.45 3.42 5.34
C GLU A 240 31.86 4.02 5.45
N ASP A 241 32.83 3.27 5.93
CA ASP A 241 34.22 3.72 6.17
C ASP A 241 34.20 4.98 6.97
N GLU A 242 33.90 5.47 7.86
CA GLU A 242 33.96 6.76 8.60
C GLU A 242 33.17 7.92 7.95
N SER A 243 32.37 7.64 6.89
CA SER A 243 31.64 8.65 6.15
C SER A 243 30.17 8.36 6.09
N VAL A 244 29.33 9.41 6.04
CA VAL A 244 27.90 9.28 5.73
C VAL A 244 27.72 9.05 4.22
N VAL A 245 26.70 8.29 3.85
CA VAL A 245 26.46 7.85 2.46
C VAL A 245 25.56 8.80 1.65
N ILE A 246 24.89 9.74 2.29
CA ILE A 246 24.07 10.77 1.64
C ILE A 246 24.49 12.17 2.09
N ARG A 247 24.36 13.15 1.18
CA ARG A 247 24.80 14.53 1.43
C ARG A 247 23.85 15.37 2.28
N PRO A 248 22.52 15.36 2.02
CA PRO A 248 21.63 16.31 2.67
C PRO A 248 21.60 16.13 4.19
N LYS A 249 21.38 17.22 4.92
CA LYS A 249 21.27 17.22 6.39
C LYS A 249 22.44 16.51 7.10
N ASN A 250 23.66 16.64 6.58
CA ASN A 250 24.87 15.99 7.10
C ASN A 250 24.70 14.46 7.24
N GLY A 251 24.06 13.82 6.28
CA GLY A 251 23.84 12.37 6.25
C GLY A 251 22.57 11.88 6.93
N PHE A 252 21.80 12.75 7.59
CA PHE A 252 20.54 12.33 8.18
C PHE A 252 19.46 12.10 7.12
N GLY A 253 18.85 10.92 7.16
CA GLY A 253 17.81 10.54 6.20
C GLY A 253 16.73 9.63 6.79
N GLY A 254 15.69 9.41 6.00
CA GLY A 254 14.66 8.44 6.28
C GLY A 254 15.14 7.03 5.93
N ILE A 255 14.99 6.09 6.85
CA ILE A 255 15.29 4.67 6.65
C ILE A 255 14.05 3.97 6.11
N GLY A 256 14.22 3.18 5.05
CA GLY A 256 13.21 2.32 4.44
C GLY A 256 13.70 0.87 4.33
N GLY A 257 12.80 -0.02 3.83
CA GLY A 257 13.11 -1.43 3.63
C GLY A 257 12.86 -2.29 4.88
N GLU A 258 13.53 -3.42 4.99
CA GLU A 258 13.32 -4.42 6.06
C GLU A 258 13.52 -3.86 7.47
N TYR A 259 14.41 -2.89 7.63
CA TYR A 259 14.65 -2.21 8.91
C TYR A 259 13.38 -1.70 9.59
N ILE A 260 12.39 -1.26 8.81
CA ILE A 260 11.21 -0.58 9.35
C ILE A 260 10.00 -1.49 9.51
N LYS A 261 10.06 -2.75 9.03
CA LYS A 261 8.92 -3.67 9.04
C LYS A 261 8.27 -3.82 10.43
N PRO A 262 9.01 -4.12 11.52
CA PRO A 262 8.38 -4.28 12.83
C PRO A 262 7.62 -3.03 13.29
N THR A 263 8.19 -1.86 13.05
CA THR A 263 7.55 -0.58 13.37
C THR A 263 6.33 -0.32 12.47
N ALA A 264 6.41 -0.64 11.18
CA ALA A 264 5.30 -0.49 10.25
C ALA A 264 4.11 -1.38 10.65
N LEU A 265 4.35 -2.65 10.93
CA LEU A 265 3.32 -3.59 11.40
C LEU A 265 2.66 -3.12 12.71
N ALA A 266 3.46 -2.62 13.67
CA ALA A 266 2.95 -2.07 14.92
C ALA A 266 2.04 -0.86 14.69
N ASN A 267 2.42 0.05 13.79
CA ASN A 267 1.61 1.22 13.43
C ASN A 267 0.31 0.83 12.73
N VAL A 268 0.37 -0.07 11.74
CA VAL A 268 -0.82 -0.61 11.07
C VAL A 268 -1.79 -1.21 12.09
N HIS A 269 -1.29 -2.08 12.96
CA HIS A 269 -2.12 -2.76 13.95
C HIS A 269 -2.69 -1.82 15.01
N ALA A 270 -1.87 -0.89 15.51
CA ALA A 270 -2.29 0.08 16.51
C ALA A 270 -3.42 0.99 15.99
N PHE A 271 -3.33 1.46 14.74
CA PHE A 271 -4.40 2.25 14.13
C PHE A 271 -5.61 1.41 13.77
N TYR A 272 -5.44 0.17 13.27
CA TYR A 272 -6.55 -0.73 13.03
C TYR A 272 -7.44 -0.96 14.25
N GLN A 273 -6.83 -1.05 15.44
CA GLN A 273 -7.54 -1.22 16.71
C GLN A 273 -8.24 0.05 17.23
N ARG A 274 -7.86 1.24 16.76
CA ARG A 274 -8.27 2.53 17.35
C ARG A 274 -9.12 3.39 16.44
N LEU A 275 -8.98 3.23 15.12
CA LEU A 275 -9.73 4.03 14.17
C LEU A 275 -11.15 3.50 13.99
N ASN A 276 -12.07 4.41 13.65
CA ASN A 276 -13.41 4.02 13.23
C ASN A 276 -13.31 3.04 12.06
N PRO A 277 -14.19 2.01 12.01
CA PRO A 277 -14.13 0.97 10.97
C PRO A 277 -14.21 1.47 9.52
N GLU A 278 -14.78 2.67 9.31
CA GLU A 278 -14.86 3.32 8.00
C GLU A 278 -13.53 3.87 7.51
N ILE A 279 -12.55 4.08 8.41
CA ILE A 279 -11.21 4.57 8.10
C ILE A 279 -10.32 3.35 7.83
N GLN A 280 -10.06 3.07 6.58
CA GLN A 280 -9.27 1.91 6.18
C GLN A 280 -7.77 2.17 6.32
N ILE A 281 -6.97 1.11 6.42
CA ILE A 281 -5.52 1.23 6.58
C ILE A 281 -4.80 0.84 5.29
N VAL A 282 -3.88 1.67 4.85
CA VAL A 282 -2.87 1.34 3.85
C VAL A 282 -1.56 1.05 4.59
N GLY A 283 -1.04 -0.17 4.46
CA GLY A 283 0.19 -0.59 5.14
C GLY A 283 1.40 -0.32 4.26
N THR A 284 2.41 0.34 4.80
CA THR A 284 3.64 0.70 4.09
C THR A 284 4.85 0.49 5.00
N GLY A 285 5.86 -0.22 4.48
CA GLY A 285 7.16 -0.36 5.15
C GLY A 285 7.60 -1.80 5.36
N GLY A 286 8.76 -2.14 4.81
CA GLY A 286 9.40 -3.43 4.96
C GLY A 286 8.75 -4.57 4.19
N VAL A 287 8.05 -4.28 3.11
CA VAL A 287 7.41 -5.29 2.25
C VAL A 287 8.43 -5.78 1.22
N LEU A 288 9.05 -6.92 1.48
CA LEU A 288 10.00 -7.59 0.59
C LEU A 288 9.37 -8.81 -0.09
N THR A 289 8.50 -9.53 0.62
CA THR A 289 7.92 -10.82 0.20
C THR A 289 6.40 -10.83 0.35
N GLY A 290 5.74 -11.86 -0.20
CA GLY A 290 4.31 -12.10 0.05
C GLY A 290 3.98 -12.36 1.52
N ARG A 291 4.96 -12.86 2.31
CA ARG A 291 4.83 -12.99 3.77
C ARG A 291 4.68 -11.62 4.42
N ASP A 292 5.46 -10.64 4.01
CA ASP A 292 5.37 -9.30 4.59
C ASP A 292 4.04 -8.63 4.24
N ALA A 293 3.58 -8.79 2.99
CA ALA A 293 2.25 -8.33 2.59
C ALA A 293 1.13 -9.02 3.39
N PHE A 294 1.23 -10.35 3.59
CA PHE A 294 0.32 -11.11 4.44
C PHE A 294 0.27 -10.56 5.87
N GLU A 295 1.42 -10.26 6.47
CA GLU A 295 1.52 -9.74 7.84
C GLU A 295 0.94 -8.33 7.96
N HIS A 296 1.11 -7.45 6.97
CA HIS A 296 0.43 -6.15 6.93
C HIS A 296 -1.10 -6.30 6.93
N ILE A 297 -1.62 -7.22 6.11
CA ILE A 297 -3.07 -7.46 6.04
C ILE A 297 -3.56 -8.10 7.34
N LEU A 298 -2.82 -9.05 7.90
CA LEU A 298 -3.12 -9.67 9.20
C LEU A 298 -3.17 -8.64 10.32
N CYS A 299 -2.33 -7.58 10.28
CA CYS A 299 -2.36 -6.45 11.19
C CYS A 299 -3.53 -5.48 10.94
N GLY A 300 -4.24 -5.59 9.80
CA GLY A 300 -5.43 -4.81 9.49
C GLY A 300 -5.36 -3.95 8.23
N ALA A 301 -4.28 -4.03 7.44
CA ALA A 301 -4.18 -3.27 6.19
C ALA A 301 -5.21 -3.76 5.16
N SER A 302 -5.87 -2.82 4.49
CA SER A 302 -6.72 -3.07 3.32
C SER A 302 -5.90 -3.11 2.03
N MET A 303 -4.85 -2.30 1.96
CA MET A 303 -3.94 -2.22 0.83
C MET A 303 -2.50 -2.12 1.33
N VAL A 304 -1.53 -2.54 0.52
CA VAL A 304 -0.12 -2.60 0.91
C VAL A 304 0.73 -1.88 -0.13
N GLN A 305 1.52 -0.91 0.31
CA GLN A 305 2.46 -0.17 -0.55
C GLN A 305 3.85 -0.80 -0.52
N ILE A 306 4.46 -0.91 -1.70
CA ILE A 306 5.83 -1.40 -1.89
C ILE A 306 6.72 -0.22 -2.27
N GLY A 307 7.78 0.01 -1.49
CA GLY A 307 8.76 1.08 -1.74
C GLY A 307 10.14 0.51 -2.14
N THR A 308 11.06 0.36 -1.19
CA THR A 308 12.46 -0.04 -1.43
C THR A 308 12.60 -1.31 -2.29
N THR A 309 11.72 -2.30 -2.11
CA THR A 309 11.72 -3.53 -2.92
C THR A 309 11.41 -3.23 -4.39
N LEU A 310 10.39 -2.40 -4.65
CA LEU A 310 10.05 -1.97 -6.00
C LEU A 310 11.19 -1.18 -6.65
N GLN A 311 11.87 -0.31 -5.88
CA GLN A 311 13.05 0.44 -6.35
C GLN A 311 14.20 -0.48 -6.79
N LYS A 312 14.39 -1.60 -6.08
CA LYS A 312 15.49 -2.54 -6.34
C LYS A 312 15.16 -3.57 -7.44
N GLU A 313 13.94 -4.06 -7.49
CA GLU A 313 13.53 -5.18 -8.36
C GLU A 313 12.74 -4.75 -9.60
N GLY A 314 12.18 -3.53 -9.61
CA GLY A 314 11.27 -3.08 -10.67
C GLY A 314 9.88 -3.73 -10.60
N MET A 315 9.10 -3.60 -11.66
CA MET A 315 7.68 -3.99 -11.71
C MET A 315 7.41 -5.47 -11.45
N GLY A 316 8.36 -6.36 -11.74
CA GLY A 316 8.25 -7.79 -11.45
C GLY A 316 8.04 -8.13 -9.97
N ALA A 317 8.35 -7.21 -9.06
CA ALA A 317 8.09 -7.35 -7.63
C ALA A 317 6.59 -7.56 -7.34
N PHE A 318 5.70 -6.90 -8.08
CA PHE A 318 4.25 -7.05 -7.89
C PHE A 318 3.76 -8.46 -8.22
N ASP A 319 4.21 -9.04 -9.33
CA ASP A 319 3.86 -10.42 -9.71
C ASP A 319 4.36 -11.41 -8.69
N ARG A 320 5.63 -11.29 -8.29
CA ARG A 320 6.27 -12.20 -7.33
C ARG A 320 5.58 -12.15 -5.96
N ILE A 321 5.42 -10.96 -5.39
CA ILE A 321 4.82 -10.79 -4.07
C ILE A 321 3.34 -11.23 -4.09
N THR A 322 2.61 -10.96 -5.18
CA THR A 322 1.22 -11.44 -5.35
C THR A 322 1.16 -12.97 -5.38
N ALA A 323 2.05 -13.62 -6.12
CA ALA A 323 2.09 -15.08 -6.19
C ALA A 323 2.45 -15.71 -4.83
N GLU A 324 3.43 -15.16 -4.13
CA GLU A 324 3.81 -15.59 -2.78
C GLU A 324 2.68 -15.39 -1.76
N LEU A 325 1.97 -14.25 -1.79
CA LEU A 325 0.81 -13.98 -0.95
C LEU A 325 -0.30 -15.00 -1.19
N LYS A 326 -0.65 -15.26 -2.46
CA LYS A 326 -1.64 -16.26 -2.83
C LYS A 326 -1.26 -17.65 -2.37
N ALA A 327 0.02 -18.05 -2.47
CA ALA A 327 0.50 -19.33 -1.99
C ALA A 327 0.32 -19.48 -0.46
N ILE A 328 0.61 -18.43 0.31
CA ILE A 328 0.39 -18.42 1.77
C ILE A 328 -1.11 -18.53 2.09
N MET A 329 -1.95 -17.83 1.35
CA MET A 329 -3.40 -17.88 1.54
C MET A 329 -3.95 -19.28 1.23
N GLU A 330 -3.47 -19.91 0.14
CA GLU A 330 -3.83 -21.30 -0.22
C GLU A 330 -3.41 -22.30 0.87
N GLU A 331 -2.17 -22.20 1.36
CA GLU A 331 -1.64 -23.07 2.43
C GLU A 331 -2.51 -22.98 3.70
N LYS A 332 -2.97 -21.77 4.04
CA LYS A 332 -3.80 -21.50 5.22
C LYS A 332 -5.30 -21.71 5.00
N GLY A 333 -5.73 -21.99 3.76
CA GLY A 333 -7.13 -22.22 3.41
C GLY A 333 -7.97 -20.95 3.28
N TYR A 334 -7.36 -19.77 3.18
CA TYR A 334 -8.03 -18.50 2.94
C TYR A 334 -8.42 -18.33 1.47
N GLN A 335 -9.57 -17.71 1.20
CA GLN A 335 -10.09 -17.45 -0.14
C GLN A 335 -9.98 -15.97 -0.52
N SER A 336 -10.02 -15.07 0.46
CA SER A 336 -9.99 -13.62 0.33
C SER A 336 -9.14 -13.00 1.44
N LEU A 337 -8.79 -11.73 1.28
CA LEU A 337 -8.08 -10.98 2.31
C LEU A 337 -8.93 -10.79 3.58
N GLU A 338 -10.25 -10.74 3.45
CA GLU A 338 -11.19 -10.60 4.57
C GLU A 338 -11.16 -11.82 5.51
N ASP A 339 -10.70 -12.99 5.02
CA ASP A 339 -10.62 -14.19 5.85
C ASP A 339 -9.60 -14.03 6.99
N PHE A 340 -8.60 -13.16 6.83
CA PHE A 340 -7.54 -12.97 7.84
C PHE A 340 -7.22 -11.51 8.18
N ARG A 341 -7.80 -10.52 7.52
CA ARG A 341 -7.54 -9.10 7.80
C ARG A 341 -7.85 -8.77 9.27
N GLY A 342 -6.86 -8.21 9.95
CA GLY A 342 -7.00 -7.78 11.35
C GLY A 342 -7.13 -8.92 12.36
N LYS A 343 -6.94 -10.18 11.95
CA LYS A 343 -7.10 -11.36 12.83
C LYS A 343 -5.77 -11.83 13.42
N LEU A 344 -4.94 -10.88 13.86
CA LEU A 344 -3.69 -11.20 14.54
C LEU A 344 -3.99 -11.95 15.86
N HIS A 345 -3.31 -13.06 16.08
CA HIS A 345 -3.42 -13.85 17.32
C HIS A 345 -2.44 -13.34 18.35
N TYR A 346 -2.86 -13.27 19.62
CA TYR A 346 -2.02 -12.90 20.74
C TYR A 346 -1.56 -14.16 21.49
N ILE A 347 -0.43 -14.02 22.19
CA ILE A 347 0.06 -15.05 23.11
C ILE A 347 -0.67 -14.81 24.45
N ASP A 348 -1.25 -15.87 25.01
CA ASP A 348 -1.92 -15.88 26.32
C ASP A 348 -0.89 -15.76 27.44
#